data_eba22affff8f2fa5814e26df38129407
#
_entry.id   eba22affff8f2fa5814e26df38129407
#
_cell.length_a   1.000
_cell.length_b   1.000
_cell.length_c   1.000
_cell.angle_alpha   90.00
_cell.angle_beta   90.00
_cell.angle_gamma   90.00
#
_symmetry.space_group_name_H-M   'P 1'
#
loop_
_entity.id
_entity.type
_entity.pdbx_description
1 polymer ?
#
loop_
_entity_poly.entity_id
_entity_poly.type
_entity_poly.pdbx_seq_one_letter_code
_entity_poly.pdbx_strand_id
1 'polypeptide(L)'
;MTKVFEKKIGLVLPGGGARAAYQVGVLKAISELIPDSNPFSIISGTSAGAINASLLASRSQSLKEAVEVLSGVWCNFKTNKVYRTETTVMLKSIFQWLLTVSSGGVLAKNPKSLLDNSPLRQLLEDTINLEGIKNNIDKGNLDAFAITAASYSSKKSVTFFQSEEDDIDWERFLRVGVKTDILIDHLMASIALPLIFPAVKINNEYFGDGAMRQATPLSPAIRLGTEKLLIINTDSKSPNNQLTDNQIYPSIGEVGGYMLDALFTGGLLSDLERLDRINQIIENS
;
A
#
# COMPACT_ATOMS: atom_id res chain seq x y z
N MET A 1 -14.27 -23.91 15.31
CA MET A 1 -12.87 -24.06 15.73
C MET A 1 -12.49 -22.81 16.49
N THR A 2 -12.11 -22.91 17.74
CA THR A 2 -11.74 -21.78 18.61
C THR A 2 -10.48 -21.12 18.05
N LYS A 3 -10.48 -19.79 17.86
CA LYS A 3 -9.27 -19.01 17.49
C LYS A 3 -8.14 -19.37 18.46
N VAL A 4 -7.07 -19.97 17.95
CA VAL A 4 -5.90 -20.40 18.73
C VAL A 4 -5.11 -19.21 19.31
N PHE A 5 -5.37 -17.99 18.81
CA PHE A 5 -4.69 -16.77 19.23
C PHE A 5 -5.61 -15.94 20.13
N GLU A 6 -5.24 -15.85 21.41
CA GLU A 6 -5.95 -14.99 22.39
C GLU A 6 -5.80 -13.49 22.11
N LYS A 7 -4.83 -13.08 21.26
CA LYS A 7 -4.52 -11.68 20.99
C LYS A 7 -4.72 -11.32 19.51
N LYS A 8 -5.31 -10.15 19.26
CA LYS A 8 -5.49 -9.62 17.90
C LYS A 8 -4.15 -9.23 17.28
N ILE A 9 -3.69 -9.99 16.27
CA ILE A 9 -2.46 -9.73 15.55
C ILE A 9 -2.78 -8.97 14.27
N GLY A 10 -2.22 -7.76 14.13
CA GLY A 10 -2.30 -6.95 12.93
C GLY A 10 -1.08 -7.15 12.03
N LEU A 11 -1.33 -7.31 10.73
CA LEU A 11 -0.32 -7.32 9.68
C LEU A 11 -0.30 -5.96 8.98
N VAL A 12 0.86 -5.30 8.95
CA VAL A 12 1.07 -4.04 8.25
C VAL A 12 2.02 -4.26 7.09
N LEU A 13 1.56 -3.97 5.88
CA LEU A 13 2.29 -4.08 4.62
C LEU A 13 2.48 -2.70 4.00
N PRO A 14 3.59 -2.01 4.29
CA PRO A 14 3.90 -0.70 3.72
C PRO A 14 4.13 -0.76 2.21
N GLY A 15 4.13 0.41 1.57
CA GLY A 15 4.53 0.56 0.17
C GLY A 15 6.00 0.22 -0.06
N GLY A 16 6.38 0.07 -1.31
CA GLY A 16 7.76 -0.24 -1.71
C GLY A 16 7.91 -0.58 -3.19
N GLY A 17 6.84 -0.38 -3.98
CA GLY A 17 6.84 -0.73 -5.40
C GLY A 17 7.18 -2.21 -5.61
N ALA A 18 8.12 -2.51 -6.51
CA ALA A 18 8.54 -3.88 -6.81
C ALA A 18 9.19 -4.60 -5.61
N ARG A 19 9.73 -3.85 -4.63
CA ARG A 19 10.30 -4.43 -3.40
C ARG A 19 9.26 -5.13 -2.53
N ALA A 20 7.95 -4.88 -2.74
CA ALA A 20 6.88 -5.59 -2.05
C ALA A 20 6.83 -7.11 -2.33
N ALA A 21 7.55 -7.60 -3.35
CA ALA A 21 7.82 -9.02 -3.54
C ALA A 21 8.53 -9.65 -2.32
N TYR A 22 9.35 -8.90 -1.58
CA TYR A 22 9.97 -9.35 -0.33
C TYR A 22 8.91 -9.72 0.73
N GLN A 23 7.85 -8.94 0.84
CA GLN A 23 6.74 -9.23 1.75
C GLN A 23 6.15 -10.62 1.48
N VAL A 24 6.04 -10.99 0.21
CA VAL A 24 5.52 -12.31 -0.20
C VAL A 24 6.44 -13.44 0.26
N GLY A 25 7.76 -13.25 0.15
CA GLY A 25 8.74 -14.21 0.64
C GLY A 25 8.64 -14.44 2.15
N VAL A 26 8.50 -13.36 2.93
CA VAL A 26 8.30 -13.44 4.38
C VAL A 26 6.99 -14.15 4.74
N LEU A 27 5.89 -13.79 4.07
CA LEU A 27 4.59 -14.41 4.28
C LEU A 27 4.60 -15.90 3.91
N LYS A 28 5.37 -16.28 2.87
CA LYS A 28 5.56 -17.68 2.50
C LYS A 28 6.26 -18.46 3.62
N ALA A 29 7.35 -17.93 4.17
CA ALA A 29 8.02 -18.55 5.29
C ALA A 29 7.11 -18.70 6.52
N ILE A 30 6.29 -17.68 6.82
CA ILE A 30 5.30 -17.75 7.90
C ILE A 30 4.27 -18.84 7.62
N SER A 31 3.74 -18.94 6.40
CA SER A 31 2.75 -19.97 6.04
C SER A 31 3.29 -21.40 6.10
N GLU A 32 4.60 -21.57 5.93
CA GLU A 32 5.27 -22.86 6.09
C GLU A 32 5.44 -23.23 7.58
N LEU A 33 5.64 -22.25 8.46
CA LEU A 33 5.79 -22.45 9.91
C LEU A 33 4.45 -22.71 10.62
N ILE A 34 3.36 -22.12 10.12
CA ILE A 34 2.01 -22.23 10.70
C ILE A 34 0.98 -22.58 9.63
N PRO A 35 1.07 -23.78 9.00
CA PRO A 35 0.34 -24.12 7.79
C PRO A 35 -1.19 -24.15 7.94
N ASP A 36 -1.69 -24.43 9.14
CA ASP A 36 -3.11 -24.71 9.41
C ASP A 36 -3.89 -23.49 9.92
N SER A 37 -3.27 -22.32 9.99
CA SER A 37 -3.91 -21.14 10.56
C SER A 37 -3.50 -19.85 9.86
N ASN A 38 -4.41 -18.86 9.91
CA ASN A 38 -4.07 -17.47 9.61
C ASN A 38 -4.02 -16.69 10.93
N PRO A 39 -2.83 -16.24 11.37
CA PRO A 39 -2.70 -15.54 12.64
C PRO A 39 -3.19 -14.09 12.58
N PHE A 40 -3.41 -13.55 11.39
CA PHE A 40 -3.69 -12.13 11.19
C PHE A 40 -5.18 -11.86 11.21
N SER A 41 -5.65 -11.22 12.26
CA SER A 41 -7.04 -10.79 12.39
C SER A 41 -7.29 -9.40 11.78
N ILE A 42 -6.25 -8.59 11.64
CA ILE A 42 -6.33 -7.24 11.04
C ILE A 42 -5.23 -7.12 10.00
N ILE A 43 -5.58 -6.73 8.78
CA ILE A 43 -4.62 -6.57 7.67
C ILE A 43 -4.71 -5.15 7.13
N SER A 44 -3.58 -4.46 7.05
CA SER A 44 -3.49 -3.09 6.54
C SER A 44 -2.38 -2.97 5.50
N GLY A 45 -2.67 -2.28 4.40
CA GLY A 45 -1.72 -2.11 3.31
C GLY A 45 -1.72 -0.71 2.70
N THR A 46 -0.58 -0.36 2.09
CA THR A 46 -0.40 0.90 1.37
C THR A 46 0.38 0.67 0.11
N SER A 47 0.00 1.31 -1.00
CA SER A 47 0.68 1.19 -2.30
C SER A 47 0.79 -0.28 -2.74
N ALA A 48 1.95 -0.76 -3.16
CA ALA A 48 2.17 -2.17 -3.51
C ALA A 48 1.83 -3.13 -2.35
N GLY A 49 2.02 -2.70 -1.09
CA GLY A 49 1.58 -3.44 0.08
C GLY A 49 0.06 -3.59 0.17
N ALA A 50 -0.72 -2.64 -0.38
CA ALA A 50 -2.18 -2.76 -0.44
C ALA A 50 -2.63 -3.90 -1.38
N ILE A 51 -1.88 -4.16 -2.46
CA ILE A 51 -2.14 -5.31 -3.35
C ILE A 51 -1.98 -6.61 -2.56
N ASN A 52 -0.85 -6.77 -1.87
CA ASN A 52 -0.57 -7.95 -1.06
C ASN A 52 -1.62 -8.12 0.05
N ALA A 53 -1.93 -7.04 0.76
CA ALA A 53 -2.91 -7.00 1.83
C ALA A 53 -4.32 -7.40 1.35
N SER A 54 -4.76 -6.89 0.19
CA SER A 54 -6.08 -7.19 -0.38
C SER A 54 -6.22 -8.66 -0.75
N LEU A 55 -5.17 -9.23 -1.37
CA LEU A 55 -5.19 -10.63 -1.76
C LEU A 55 -5.21 -11.54 -0.53
N LEU A 56 -4.43 -11.22 0.51
CA LEU A 56 -4.45 -11.93 1.78
C LEU A 56 -5.83 -11.82 2.47
N ALA A 57 -6.39 -10.62 2.56
CA ALA A 57 -7.69 -10.37 3.18
C ALA A 57 -8.82 -11.12 2.45
N SER A 58 -8.76 -11.18 1.11
CA SER A 58 -9.76 -11.90 0.31
C SER A 58 -9.75 -13.42 0.51
N ARG A 59 -8.66 -13.98 1.07
CA ARG A 59 -8.45 -15.43 1.34
C ARG A 59 -8.03 -15.69 2.78
N SER A 60 -8.51 -14.88 3.73
CA SER A 60 -8.10 -14.97 5.14
C SER A 60 -8.42 -16.30 5.84
N GLN A 61 -9.26 -17.14 5.26
CA GLN A 61 -9.54 -18.48 5.75
C GLN A 61 -8.31 -19.40 5.70
N SER A 62 -7.34 -19.16 4.81
CA SER A 62 -6.10 -19.95 4.67
C SER A 62 -4.95 -19.07 4.24
N LEU A 63 -4.00 -18.83 5.16
CA LEU A 63 -2.78 -18.07 4.85
C LEU A 63 -1.97 -18.77 3.74
N LYS A 64 -1.88 -20.10 3.78
CA LYS A 64 -1.14 -20.89 2.80
C LYS A 64 -1.69 -20.69 1.39
N GLU A 65 -3.02 -20.85 1.21
CA GLU A 65 -3.66 -20.64 -0.09
C GLU A 65 -3.48 -19.20 -0.59
N ALA A 66 -3.69 -18.22 0.28
CA ALA A 66 -3.51 -16.82 -0.05
C ALA A 66 -2.09 -16.51 -0.55
N VAL A 67 -1.07 -17.06 0.13
CA VAL A 67 0.35 -16.87 -0.21
C VAL A 67 0.75 -17.61 -1.47
N GLU A 68 0.20 -18.80 -1.74
CA GLU A 68 0.42 -19.52 -3.00
C GLU A 68 -0.06 -18.69 -4.20
N VAL A 69 -1.28 -18.17 -4.13
CA VAL A 69 -1.82 -17.29 -5.18
C VAL A 69 -0.99 -16.01 -5.32
N LEU A 70 -0.64 -15.38 -4.20
CA LEU A 70 0.16 -14.16 -4.18
C LEU A 70 1.55 -14.39 -4.79
N SER A 71 2.19 -15.52 -4.47
CA SER A 71 3.48 -15.92 -5.06
C SER A 71 3.36 -16.12 -6.58
N GLY A 72 2.27 -16.75 -7.03
CA GLY A 72 1.97 -16.90 -8.46
C GLY A 72 1.83 -15.57 -9.19
N VAL A 73 1.16 -14.59 -8.59
CA VAL A 73 1.03 -13.22 -9.12
C VAL A 73 2.41 -12.58 -9.26
N TRP A 74 3.22 -12.56 -8.20
CA TRP A 74 4.53 -11.90 -8.23
C TRP A 74 5.55 -12.60 -9.13
N CYS A 75 5.56 -13.93 -9.20
CA CYS A 75 6.43 -14.67 -10.13
C CYS A 75 6.09 -14.38 -11.60
N ASN A 76 4.85 -14.04 -11.90
CA ASN A 76 4.38 -13.73 -13.26
C ASN A 76 4.20 -12.22 -13.51
N PHE A 77 4.67 -11.37 -12.57
CA PHE A 77 4.51 -9.93 -12.64
C PHE A 77 5.48 -9.35 -13.67
N LYS A 78 4.96 -9.05 -14.87
CA LYS A 78 5.73 -8.45 -15.97
C LYS A 78 5.33 -6.98 -16.14
N THR A 79 6.24 -6.16 -16.66
CA THR A 79 6.03 -4.73 -16.87
C THR A 79 4.74 -4.42 -17.66
N ASN A 80 4.44 -5.22 -18.68
CA ASN A 80 3.22 -5.06 -19.49
C ASN A 80 1.92 -5.39 -18.74
N LYS A 81 2.00 -6.05 -17.58
CA LYS A 81 0.86 -6.28 -16.66
C LYS A 81 0.64 -5.11 -15.71
N VAL A 82 1.61 -4.21 -15.58
CA VAL A 82 1.54 -3.03 -14.70
C VAL A 82 1.11 -1.79 -15.48
N TYR A 83 1.72 -1.55 -16.62
CA TYR A 83 1.41 -0.41 -17.47
C TYR A 83 1.61 -0.75 -18.95
N ARG A 84 0.96 0.04 -19.81
CA ARG A 84 1.14 -0.11 -21.26
C ARG A 84 2.56 0.25 -21.66
N THR A 85 3.25 -0.69 -22.29
CA THR A 85 4.65 -0.53 -22.73
C THR A 85 4.76 -0.12 -24.20
N GLU A 86 3.66 0.15 -24.88
CA GLU A 86 3.64 0.56 -26.29
C GLU A 86 4.36 1.89 -26.47
N THR A 87 5.44 1.90 -27.24
CA THR A 87 6.33 3.06 -27.45
C THR A 87 5.57 4.28 -27.96
N THR A 88 4.55 4.06 -28.79
CA THR A 88 3.70 5.14 -29.34
C THR A 88 2.86 5.81 -28.27
N VAL A 89 2.34 5.06 -27.29
CA VAL A 89 1.56 5.58 -26.17
C VAL A 89 2.46 6.38 -25.23
N MET A 90 3.63 5.82 -24.90
CA MET A 90 4.63 6.49 -24.05
C MET A 90 5.13 7.80 -24.67
N LEU A 91 5.53 7.78 -25.96
CA LEU A 91 5.99 8.98 -26.66
C LEU A 91 4.93 10.06 -26.71
N LYS A 92 3.67 9.68 -26.98
CA LYS A 92 2.54 10.61 -26.96
C LYS A 92 2.34 11.27 -25.60
N SER A 93 2.42 10.47 -24.52
CA SER A 93 2.28 10.99 -23.15
C SER A 93 3.42 11.94 -22.79
N ILE A 94 4.68 11.56 -23.10
CA ILE A 94 5.87 12.40 -22.86
C ILE A 94 5.77 13.70 -23.66
N PHE A 95 5.38 13.64 -24.93
CA PHE A 95 5.24 14.82 -25.77
C PHE A 95 4.14 15.76 -25.28
N GLN A 96 2.99 15.23 -24.89
CA GLN A 96 1.91 16.01 -24.29
C GLN A 96 2.37 16.67 -22.98
N TRP A 97 3.13 15.94 -22.16
CA TRP A 97 3.67 16.46 -20.91
C TRP A 97 4.66 17.61 -21.14
N LEU A 98 5.60 17.45 -22.10
CA LEU A 98 6.53 18.50 -22.49
C LEU A 98 5.81 19.74 -23.04
N LEU A 99 4.80 19.56 -23.89
CA LEU A 99 3.98 20.67 -24.40
C LEU A 99 3.23 21.39 -23.29
N THR A 100 2.69 20.66 -22.32
CA THR A 100 1.96 21.27 -21.20
C THR A 100 2.90 22.07 -20.31
N VAL A 101 4.06 21.52 -19.97
CA VAL A 101 5.06 22.22 -19.13
C VAL A 101 5.63 23.44 -19.86
N SER A 102 5.98 23.33 -21.15
CA SER A 102 6.56 24.43 -21.91
C SER A 102 5.56 25.54 -22.23
N SER A 103 4.27 25.24 -22.34
CA SER A 103 3.22 26.21 -22.62
C SER A 103 2.48 26.76 -21.38
N GLY A 104 2.91 26.37 -20.18
CA GLY A 104 2.20 26.74 -18.95
C GLY A 104 0.77 26.18 -18.89
N GLY A 105 0.48 25.10 -19.60
CA GLY A 105 -0.84 24.46 -19.61
C GLY A 105 -1.84 25.01 -20.64
N VAL A 106 -1.43 25.99 -21.48
CA VAL A 106 -2.35 26.68 -22.43
C VAL A 106 -2.57 25.86 -23.71
N LEU A 107 -1.56 25.15 -24.21
CA LEU A 107 -1.59 24.49 -25.53
C LEU A 107 -2.03 23.03 -25.53
N ALA A 108 -2.05 22.36 -24.37
CA ALA A 108 -2.48 20.97 -24.28
C ALA A 108 -3.34 20.74 -23.04
N LYS A 109 -4.34 19.83 -23.15
CA LYS A 109 -5.05 19.34 -21.97
C LYS A 109 -4.04 18.70 -21.02
N ASN A 110 -4.08 19.07 -19.75
CA ASN A 110 -3.19 18.52 -18.72
C ASN A 110 -3.12 16.99 -18.85
N PRO A 111 -1.94 16.41 -19.17
CA PRO A 111 -1.78 14.98 -19.21
C PRO A 111 -2.04 14.42 -17.81
N LYS A 112 -2.86 13.37 -17.73
CA LYS A 112 -3.24 12.80 -16.42
C LYS A 112 -2.08 12.11 -15.72
N SER A 113 -1.16 11.51 -16.48
CA SER A 113 -0.02 10.74 -15.99
C SER A 113 0.97 10.42 -17.12
N LEU A 114 2.17 9.96 -16.77
CA LEU A 114 3.16 9.48 -17.73
C LEU A 114 2.82 8.09 -18.27
N LEU A 115 2.28 7.21 -17.43
CA LEU A 115 1.98 5.82 -17.77
C LEU A 115 0.48 5.52 -17.63
N ASP A 116 -0.01 4.65 -18.50
CA ASP A 116 -1.34 4.07 -18.43
C ASP A 116 -1.27 2.74 -17.68
N ASN A 117 -1.85 2.69 -16.48
CA ASN A 117 -1.89 1.52 -15.61
C ASN A 117 -3.20 0.71 -15.71
N SER A 118 -3.91 0.82 -16.83
CA SER A 118 -5.10 -0.01 -17.09
C SER A 118 -4.83 -1.52 -17.05
N PRO A 119 -3.64 -2.04 -17.49
CA PRO A 119 -3.33 -3.46 -17.33
C PRO A 119 -3.27 -3.90 -15.87
N LEU A 120 -2.76 -3.04 -14.97
CA LEU A 120 -2.73 -3.35 -13.55
C LEU A 120 -4.14 -3.43 -12.96
N ARG A 121 -5.03 -2.51 -13.32
CA ARG A 121 -6.44 -2.57 -12.93
C ARG A 121 -7.05 -3.93 -13.30
N GLN A 122 -6.89 -4.34 -14.56
CA GLN A 122 -7.41 -5.62 -15.03
C GLN A 122 -6.83 -6.81 -14.24
N LEU A 123 -5.52 -6.80 -14.00
CA LEU A 123 -4.88 -7.84 -13.19
C LEU A 123 -5.46 -7.92 -11.77
N LEU A 124 -5.73 -6.78 -11.15
CA LEU A 124 -6.31 -6.74 -9.80
C LEU A 124 -7.76 -7.23 -9.81
N GLU A 125 -8.56 -6.83 -10.79
CA GLU A 125 -9.93 -7.30 -10.98
C GLU A 125 -10.01 -8.81 -11.21
N ASP A 126 -9.07 -9.38 -11.98
CA ASP A 126 -9.02 -10.81 -12.27
C ASP A 126 -8.50 -11.64 -11.08
N THR A 127 -7.75 -11.04 -10.15
CA THR A 127 -7.02 -11.78 -9.11
C THR A 127 -7.62 -11.63 -7.72
N ILE A 128 -8.14 -10.44 -7.39
CA ILE A 128 -8.62 -10.12 -6.05
C ILE A 128 -10.13 -10.25 -5.98
N ASN A 129 -10.59 -11.20 -5.18
CA ASN A 129 -12.00 -11.33 -4.87
C ASN A 129 -12.39 -10.39 -3.72
N LEU A 130 -12.84 -9.18 -4.04
CA LEU A 130 -13.23 -8.19 -3.02
C LEU A 130 -14.41 -8.64 -2.16
N GLU A 131 -15.35 -9.40 -2.73
CA GLU A 131 -16.46 -9.98 -1.97
C GLU A 131 -15.96 -10.99 -0.93
N GLY A 132 -14.85 -11.67 -1.21
CA GLY A 132 -14.15 -12.55 -0.28
C GLY A 132 -13.68 -11.84 0.99
N ILE A 133 -13.31 -10.55 0.91
CA ILE A 133 -12.93 -9.74 2.07
C ILE A 133 -14.12 -9.60 3.02
N LYS A 134 -15.27 -9.16 2.50
CA LYS A 134 -16.51 -9.04 3.27
C LYS A 134 -16.92 -10.38 3.88
N ASN A 135 -16.93 -11.44 3.07
CA ASN A 135 -17.27 -12.78 3.53
C ASN A 135 -16.35 -13.29 4.65
N ASN A 136 -15.05 -12.92 4.64
CA ASN A 136 -14.11 -13.29 5.68
C ASN A 136 -14.35 -12.49 6.98
N ILE A 137 -14.76 -11.23 6.87
CA ILE A 137 -15.16 -10.42 8.03
C ILE A 137 -16.44 -10.99 8.64
N ASP A 138 -17.47 -11.20 7.83
CA ASP A 138 -18.78 -11.74 8.29
C ASP A 138 -18.64 -13.13 8.95
N LYS A 139 -17.65 -13.92 8.53
CA LYS A 139 -17.35 -15.25 9.12
C LYS A 139 -16.38 -15.21 10.31
N GLY A 140 -15.86 -14.05 10.67
CA GLY A 140 -14.88 -13.88 11.72
C GLY A 140 -13.49 -14.47 11.41
N ASN A 141 -13.15 -14.72 10.14
CA ASN A 141 -11.79 -15.09 9.71
C ASN A 141 -10.86 -13.87 9.70
N LEU A 142 -11.44 -12.69 9.59
CA LEU A 142 -10.77 -11.38 9.58
C LEU A 142 -11.61 -10.41 10.40
N ASP A 143 -11.00 -9.65 11.29
CA ASP A 143 -11.72 -8.63 12.06
C ASP A 143 -11.82 -7.31 11.28
N ALA A 144 -10.74 -6.94 10.56
CA ALA A 144 -10.72 -5.73 9.74
C ALA A 144 -9.68 -5.76 8.62
N PHE A 145 -9.98 -5.02 7.56
CA PHE A 145 -9.09 -4.79 6.44
C PHE A 145 -9.03 -3.30 6.11
N ALA A 146 -7.82 -2.77 5.83
CA ALA A 146 -7.63 -1.35 5.56
C ALA A 146 -6.65 -1.07 4.42
N ILE A 147 -6.96 -0.05 3.62
CA ILE A 147 -6.12 0.49 2.56
C ILE A 147 -5.98 2.00 2.75
N THR A 148 -4.76 2.52 2.61
CA THR A 148 -4.51 3.96 2.73
C THR A 148 -4.21 4.59 1.37
N ALA A 149 -4.87 5.71 1.10
CA ALA A 149 -4.61 6.59 -0.04
C ALA A 149 -4.44 8.05 0.41
N ALA A 150 -3.88 8.90 -0.43
CA ALA A 150 -3.69 10.32 -0.15
C ALA A 150 -4.68 11.17 -0.97
N SER A 151 -5.52 11.96 -0.30
CA SER A 151 -6.42 12.89 -0.98
C SER A 151 -5.66 14.14 -1.43
N TYR A 152 -5.81 14.48 -2.71
CA TYR A 152 -5.30 15.75 -3.25
C TYR A 152 -6.12 16.95 -2.81
N SER A 153 -7.42 16.77 -2.58
CA SER A 153 -8.35 17.84 -2.20
C SER A 153 -8.21 18.22 -0.74
N SER A 154 -8.41 17.25 0.16
CA SER A 154 -8.34 17.49 1.62
C SER A 154 -6.91 17.52 2.16
N LYS A 155 -5.92 17.06 1.37
CA LYS A 155 -4.49 16.90 1.76
C LYS A 155 -4.32 15.96 2.96
N LYS A 156 -5.28 15.07 3.20
CA LYS A 156 -5.26 14.09 4.29
C LYS A 156 -4.80 12.72 3.78
N SER A 157 -4.23 11.93 4.68
CA SER A 157 -4.13 10.48 4.55
C SER A 157 -5.51 9.90 4.86
N VAL A 158 -6.12 9.22 3.89
CA VAL A 158 -7.43 8.60 4.03
C VAL A 158 -7.27 7.10 4.04
N THR A 159 -7.71 6.46 5.12
CA THR A 159 -7.74 5.01 5.25
C THR A 159 -9.17 4.54 5.00
N PHE A 160 -9.38 3.85 3.91
CA PHE A 160 -10.61 3.11 3.63
C PHE A 160 -10.52 1.76 4.33
N PHE A 161 -11.55 1.38 5.08
CA PHE A 161 -11.54 0.13 5.81
C PHE A 161 -12.89 -0.56 5.85
N GLN A 162 -12.85 -1.89 6.01
CA GLN A 162 -13.99 -2.76 6.32
C GLN A 162 -13.75 -3.42 7.67
N SER A 163 -14.77 -3.47 8.51
CA SER A 163 -14.77 -4.17 9.79
C SER A 163 -16.22 -4.48 10.20
N GLU A 164 -16.39 -5.46 11.08
CA GLU A 164 -17.71 -5.75 11.68
C GLU A 164 -18.13 -4.64 12.65
N GLU A 165 -17.20 -4.07 13.40
CA GLU A 165 -17.48 -3.01 14.37
C GLU A 165 -17.92 -1.70 13.69
N ASP A 166 -19.03 -1.09 14.17
CA ASP A 166 -19.68 0.03 13.49
C ASP A 166 -19.10 1.41 13.82
N ASP A 167 -18.58 1.65 15.02
CA ASP A 167 -18.22 2.97 15.51
C ASP A 167 -16.70 3.26 15.52
N ILE A 168 -15.97 2.83 14.47
CA ILE A 168 -14.50 3.00 14.44
C ILE A 168 -14.03 4.18 13.59
N ASP A 169 -14.91 4.93 12.95
CA ASP A 169 -14.50 6.10 12.16
C ASP A 169 -13.66 7.06 13.00
N TRP A 170 -12.56 7.53 12.44
CA TRP A 170 -11.70 8.51 13.12
C TRP A 170 -11.35 9.68 12.23
N GLU A 171 -11.26 10.84 12.84
CA GLU A 171 -10.72 12.04 12.22
C GLU A 171 -9.62 12.64 13.08
N ARG A 172 -8.50 12.94 12.47
CA ARG A 172 -7.35 13.66 13.05
C ARG A 172 -6.92 14.72 12.05
N PHE A 173 -6.07 15.66 12.46
CA PHE A 173 -5.67 16.81 11.65
C PHE A 173 -5.27 16.46 10.20
N LEU A 174 -4.51 15.38 9.98
CA LEU A 174 -4.04 14.96 8.66
C LEU A 174 -4.46 13.53 8.28
N ARG A 175 -5.34 12.88 9.05
CA ARG A 175 -5.70 11.47 8.88
C ARG A 175 -7.18 11.25 9.12
N VAL A 176 -7.79 10.49 8.22
CA VAL A 176 -9.20 10.10 8.31
C VAL A 176 -9.32 8.61 8.06
N GLY A 177 -10.11 7.91 8.86
CA GLY A 177 -10.60 6.57 8.57
C GLY A 177 -12.03 6.67 8.08
N VAL A 178 -12.31 5.95 6.99
CA VAL A 178 -13.63 5.91 6.37
C VAL A 178 -14.05 4.45 6.24
N LYS A 179 -15.07 4.05 7.01
CA LYS A 179 -15.68 2.73 6.85
C LYS A 179 -16.45 2.69 5.52
N THR A 180 -16.10 1.73 4.66
CA THR A 180 -16.72 1.57 3.35
C THR A 180 -16.45 0.19 2.78
N ASP A 181 -17.28 -0.28 1.87
CA ASP A 181 -16.94 -1.43 1.06
C ASP A 181 -15.73 -1.10 0.18
N ILE A 182 -14.70 -1.94 0.27
CA ILE A 182 -13.48 -1.75 -0.53
C ILE A 182 -13.74 -2.13 -1.98
N LEU A 183 -13.41 -1.21 -2.88
CA LEU A 183 -13.52 -1.38 -4.33
C LEU A 183 -12.13 -1.34 -4.97
N ILE A 184 -12.02 -1.80 -6.21
CA ILE A 184 -10.79 -1.70 -7.00
C ILE A 184 -10.27 -0.25 -7.09
N ASP A 185 -11.17 0.73 -7.12
CA ASP A 185 -10.77 2.14 -7.13
C ASP A 185 -9.98 2.55 -5.88
N HIS A 186 -10.28 1.98 -4.71
CA HIS A 186 -9.50 2.24 -3.50
C HIS A 186 -8.07 1.67 -3.61
N LEU A 187 -7.91 0.47 -4.19
CA LEU A 187 -6.60 -0.11 -4.47
C LEU A 187 -5.84 0.75 -5.50
N MET A 188 -6.50 1.07 -6.61
CA MET A 188 -5.91 1.91 -7.66
C MET A 188 -5.49 3.28 -7.13
N ALA A 189 -6.27 3.87 -6.21
CA ALA A 189 -5.92 5.12 -5.54
C ALA A 189 -4.66 4.95 -4.67
N SER A 190 -4.60 3.86 -3.90
CA SER A 190 -3.46 3.58 -3.02
C SER A 190 -2.13 3.40 -3.75
N ILE A 191 -2.16 2.94 -5.02
CA ILE A 191 -0.98 2.73 -5.87
C ILE A 191 -0.74 3.82 -6.91
N ALA A 192 -1.54 4.89 -6.92
CA ALA A 192 -1.46 5.97 -7.89
C ALA A 192 -0.27 6.90 -7.60
N LEU A 193 0.96 6.45 -7.92
CA LEU A 193 2.18 7.23 -7.77
C LEU A 193 2.09 8.56 -8.54
N PRO A 194 2.38 9.70 -7.88
CA PRO A 194 2.28 11.01 -8.50
C PRO A 194 3.09 11.10 -9.78
N LEU A 195 2.52 11.76 -10.79
CA LEU A 195 3.08 11.94 -12.12
C LEU A 195 3.19 10.64 -12.94
N ILE A 196 3.47 9.52 -12.31
CA ILE A 196 3.67 8.22 -12.97
C ILE A 196 2.33 7.60 -13.35
N PHE A 197 1.42 7.45 -12.40
CA PHE A 197 0.09 6.88 -12.61
C PHE A 197 -1.02 7.91 -12.46
N PRO A 198 -2.17 7.71 -13.14
CA PRO A 198 -3.28 8.65 -13.04
C PRO A 198 -3.87 8.67 -11.62
N ALA A 199 -4.19 9.87 -11.14
CA ALA A 199 -4.98 10.02 -9.93
C ALA A 199 -6.37 9.39 -10.11
N VAL A 200 -6.86 8.72 -9.07
CA VAL A 200 -8.15 8.02 -9.09
C VAL A 200 -9.21 8.87 -8.42
N LYS A 201 -10.36 9.01 -9.09
CA LYS A 201 -11.51 9.73 -8.54
C LYS A 201 -12.37 8.75 -7.75
N ILE A 202 -12.55 9.02 -6.46
CA ILE A 202 -13.48 8.33 -5.57
C ILE A 202 -14.46 9.37 -5.05
N ASN A 203 -15.74 9.16 -5.29
CA ASN A 203 -16.78 10.16 -5.03
C ASN A 203 -16.44 11.51 -5.68
N ASN A 204 -16.24 12.57 -4.88
CA ASN A 204 -15.95 13.93 -5.35
C ASN A 204 -14.48 14.34 -5.17
N GLU A 205 -13.59 13.43 -4.78
CA GLU A 205 -12.17 13.70 -4.54
C GLU A 205 -11.26 12.89 -5.46
N TYR A 206 -10.06 13.45 -5.73
CA TYR A 206 -8.99 12.73 -6.40
C TYR A 206 -7.97 12.25 -5.38
N PHE A 207 -7.51 11.02 -5.58
CA PHE A 207 -6.57 10.34 -4.71
C PHE A 207 -5.31 9.93 -5.45
N GLY A 208 -4.22 9.94 -4.72
CA GLY A 208 -2.92 9.40 -5.12
C GLY A 208 -2.38 8.43 -4.11
N ASP A 209 -1.15 7.95 -4.35
CA ASP A 209 -0.49 6.93 -3.53
C ASP A 209 -0.49 7.29 -2.04
N GLY A 210 -0.90 6.30 -1.23
CA GLY A 210 -1.02 6.48 0.21
C GLY A 210 0.28 6.89 0.90
N ALA A 211 1.44 6.41 0.40
CA ALA A 211 2.75 6.74 0.96
C ALA A 211 3.05 8.23 0.98
N MET A 212 2.45 9.03 0.08
CA MET A 212 2.65 10.49 0.02
C MET A 212 2.28 11.22 1.32
N ARG A 213 1.32 10.70 2.08
CA ARG A 213 0.77 11.36 3.27
C ARG A 213 0.73 10.47 4.50
N GLN A 214 1.22 9.24 4.39
CA GLN A 214 1.19 8.28 5.49
C GLN A 214 2.40 8.45 6.44
N ALA A 215 2.38 9.53 7.23
CA ALA A 215 3.40 9.78 8.26
C ALA A 215 3.34 8.75 9.43
N THR A 216 2.26 7.99 9.54
CA THR A 216 2.03 7.01 10.62
C THR A 216 1.41 5.74 10.06
N PRO A 217 2.19 4.89 9.37
CA PRO A 217 1.69 3.68 8.70
C PRO A 217 1.11 2.63 9.65
N LEU A 218 1.46 2.65 10.94
CA LEU A 218 0.92 1.74 11.95
C LEU A 218 -0.47 2.15 12.46
N SER A 219 -0.80 3.43 12.34
CA SER A 219 -2.03 4.01 12.89
C SER A 219 -3.32 3.30 12.45
N PRO A 220 -3.51 2.91 11.18
CA PRO A 220 -4.73 2.20 10.77
C PRO A 220 -4.93 0.89 11.54
N ALA A 221 -3.91 0.03 11.59
CA ALA A 221 -3.99 -1.25 12.29
C ALA A 221 -4.25 -1.06 13.80
N ILE A 222 -3.56 -0.10 14.44
CA ILE A 222 -3.75 0.22 15.87
C ILE A 222 -5.19 0.70 16.12
N ARG A 223 -5.74 1.55 15.25
CA ARG A 223 -7.11 2.06 15.37
C ARG A 223 -8.18 0.98 15.22
N LEU A 224 -7.88 -0.04 14.43
CA LEU A 224 -8.76 -1.20 14.22
C LEU A 224 -8.65 -2.23 15.36
N GLY A 225 -7.92 -1.93 16.45
CA GLY A 225 -7.92 -2.75 17.66
C GLY A 225 -6.83 -3.82 17.72
N THR A 226 -5.73 -3.64 16.98
CA THR A 226 -4.58 -4.56 17.05
C THR A 226 -3.90 -4.50 18.40
N GLU A 227 -3.61 -5.66 18.99
CA GLU A 227 -2.83 -5.80 20.23
C GLU A 227 -1.33 -6.08 19.95
N LYS A 228 -1.04 -6.76 18.86
CA LYS A 228 0.33 -7.04 18.38
C LYS A 228 0.43 -6.71 16.91
N LEU A 229 1.56 -6.15 16.49
CA LEU A 229 1.83 -5.81 15.10
C LEU A 229 2.96 -6.65 14.54
N LEU A 230 2.72 -7.24 13.38
CA LEU A 230 3.76 -7.70 12.48
C LEU A 230 3.86 -6.71 11.31
N ILE A 231 5.04 -6.15 11.12
CA ILE A 231 5.31 -5.20 10.04
C ILE A 231 6.34 -5.81 9.11
N ILE A 232 6.00 -5.98 7.83
CA ILE A 232 6.94 -6.47 6.82
C ILE A 232 7.38 -5.29 5.96
N ASN A 233 8.48 -4.65 6.39
CA ASN A 233 9.05 -3.50 5.70
C ASN A 233 9.83 -3.94 4.46
N THR A 234 9.86 -3.09 3.44
CA THR A 234 10.57 -3.31 2.18
C THR A 234 11.88 -2.52 2.08
N ASP A 235 12.21 -1.73 3.11
CA ASP A 235 13.45 -0.96 3.14
C ASP A 235 14.64 -1.82 3.52
N SER A 236 15.67 -1.78 2.71
CA SER A 236 16.98 -2.27 3.11
C SER A 236 17.68 -1.17 3.90
N LYS A 237 17.88 -1.37 5.23
CA LYS A 237 18.96 -0.66 5.90
C LYS A 237 20.26 -1.11 5.22
N SER A 238 20.78 -0.32 4.28
CA SER A 238 22.15 -0.52 3.83
C SER A 238 23.06 -0.15 5.00
N PRO A 239 23.79 -1.12 5.61
CA PRO A 239 24.70 -0.82 6.71
C PRO A 239 25.94 -0.05 6.25
N ASN A 240 26.15 0.10 4.95
CA ASN A 240 27.32 0.70 4.34
C ASN A 240 26.92 1.89 3.46
N ASN A 241 26.56 3.01 4.06
CA ASN A 241 26.87 4.31 3.47
C ASN A 241 28.39 4.55 3.62
N GLN A 242 29.21 3.73 2.96
CA GLN A 242 30.53 4.21 2.61
C GLN A 242 30.31 5.35 1.61
N LEU A 243 30.53 6.58 2.09
CA LEU A 243 30.70 7.73 1.22
C LEU A 243 31.78 7.34 0.20
N THR A 244 31.34 6.92 -0.99
CA THR A 244 32.27 6.71 -2.11
C THR A 244 32.75 8.10 -2.49
N ASP A 245 34.06 8.27 -2.50
CA ASP A 245 34.76 9.56 -2.70
C ASP A 245 34.56 10.15 -4.12
N ASN A 246 33.79 9.50 -4.96
CA ASN A 246 33.38 9.96 -6.27
C ASN A 246 32.08 10.76 -6.20
N GLN A 247 32.19 12.04 -5.85
CA GLN A 247 31.08 13.00 -5.92
C GLN A 247 30.81 13.36 -7.41
N ILE A 248 30.14 12.46 -8.13
CA ILE A 248 29.56 12.79 -9.42
C ILE A 248 28.22 13.50 -9.15
N TYR A 249 27.97 14.60 -9.84
CA TYR A 249 26.68 15.29 -9.74
C TYR A 249 25.54 14.33 -10.08
N PRO A 250 24.50 14.21 -9.19
CA PRO A 250 23.45 13.22 -9.37
C PRO A 250 22.64 13.49 -10.66
N SER A 251 22.39 12.45 -11.41
CA SER A 251 21.51 12.51 -12.59
C SER A 251 20.07 12.83 -12.18
N ILE A 252 19.26 13.35 -13.12
CA ILE A 252 17.81 13.58 -12.91
C ILE A 252 17.11 12.28 -12.49
N GLY A 253 17.55 11.13 -13.05
CA GLY A 253 17.02 9.82 -12.68
C GLY A 253 17.32 9.44 -11.22
N GLU A 254 18.54 9.70 -10.75
CA GLU A 254 18.90 9.45 -9.35
C GLU A 254 18.15 10.37 -8.39
N VAL A 255 18.00 11.66 -8.72
CA VAL A 255 17.21 12.59 -7.92
C VAL A 255 15.75 12.16 -7.88
N GLY A 256 15.16 11.77 -9.02
CA GLY A 256 13.79 11.25 -9.09
C GLY A 256 13.62 9.95 -8.30
N GLY A 257 14.58 9.04 -8.41
CA GLY A 257 14.61 7.80 -7.63
C GLY A 257 14.68 8.06 -6.12
N TYR A 258 15.54 9.00 -5.68
CA TYR A 258 15.61 9.42 -4.28
C TYR A 258 14.31 10.04 -3.77
N MET A 259 13.66 10.89 -4.57
CA MET A 259 12.36 11.47 -4.19
C MET A 259 11.28 10.41 -4.02
N LEU A 260 11.23 9.42 -4.92
CA LEU A 260 10.30 8.29 -4.80
C LEU A 260 10.61 7.41 -3.58
N ASP A 261 11.89 7.11 -3.34
CA ASP A 261 12.31 6.35 -2.17
C ASP A 261 11.94 7.04 -0.86
N ALA A 262 12.16 8.34 -0.77
CA ALA A 262 11.81 9.14 0.40
C ALA A 262 10.30 9.11 0.74
N LEU A 263 9.42 8.90 -0.26
CA LEU A 263 7.98 8.72 -0.02
C LEU A 263 7.67 7.44 0.75
N PHE A 264 8.46 6.39 0.59
CA PHE A 264 8.20 5.09 1.19
C PHE A 264 8.90 4.88 2.54
N THR A 265 10.04 5.54 2.77
CA THR A 265 10.97 5.17 3.86
C THR A 265 10.74 5.97 5.15
N GLY A 266 10.49 7.27 5.06
CA GLY A 266 10.58 8.17 6.22
C GLY A 266 9.51 7.98 7.30
N GLY A 267 8.29 7.62 6.92
CA GLY A 267 7.15 7.57 7.84
C GLY A 267 7.19 6.38 8.81
N LEU A 268 7.60 5.20 8.34
CA LEU A 268 7.55 3.97 9.12
C LEU A 268 8.57 3.96 10.26
N LEU A 269 9.81 4.36 10.00
CA LEU A 269 10.86 4.36 11.04
C LEU A 269 10.50 5.31 12.19
N SER A 270 10.03 6.52 11.87
CA SER A 270 9.58 7.48 12.86
C SER A 270 8.39 6.99 13.68
N ASP A 271 7.45 6.27 13.06
CA ASP A 271 6.27 5.72 13.74
C ASP A 271 6.66 4.55 14.65
N LEU A 272 7.62 3.72 14.25
CA LEU A 272 8.18 2.65 15.07
C LEU A 272 8.91 3.19 16.30
N GLU A 273 9.77 4.20 16.14
CA GLU A 273 10.44 4.85 17.26
C GLU A 273 9.45 5.49 18.26
N ARG A 274 8.35 6.02 17.74
CA ARG A 274 7.29 6.57 18.58
C ARG A 274 6.55 5.46 19.35
N LEU A 275 6.23 4.35 18.68
CA LEU A 275 5.57 3.21 19.31
C LEU A 275 6.45 2.62 20.41
N ASP A 276 7.75 2.44 20.15
CA ASP A 276 8.71 1.94 21.13
C ASP A 276 8.77 2.83 22.38
N ARG A 277 8.85 4.15 22.21
CA ARG A 277 8.79 5.09 23.33
C ARG A 277 7.50 4.98 24.15
N ILE A 278 6.35 4.79 23.50
CA ILE A 278 5.07 4.62 24.20
C ILE A 278 5.08 3.32 24.99
N ASN A 279 5.56 2.21 24.41
CA ASN A 279 5.65 0.92 25.09
C ASN A 279 6.56 1.01 26.33
N GLN A 280 7.72 1.65 26.22
CA GLN A 280 8.65 1.87 27.35
C GLN A 280 7.99 2.67 28.49
N ILE A 281 7.17 3.68 28.16
CA ILE A 281 6.45 4.45 29.19
C ILE A 281 5.43 3.57 29.90
N ILE A 282 4.70 2.73 29.16
CA ILE A 282 3.68 1.83 29.74
C ILE A 282 4.33 0.75 30.62
N GLU A 283 5.45 0.17 30.19
CA GLU A 283 6.18 -0.86 30.95
C GLU A 283 6.80 -0.33 32.25
N ASN A 284 7.09 0.99 32.32
CA ASN A 284 7.68 1.64 33.48
C ASN A 284 6.64 2.32 34.40
N SER A 285 5.37 2.21 34.10
CA SER A 285 4.24 2.78 34.89
C SER A 285 3.57 1.74 35.74
#